data_9d4a4ffc1e660797c61d0f70e8d81a4b
#
_entry.id   9d4a4ffc1e660797c61d0f70e8d81a4b
#
_cell.length_a   1.000
_cell.length_b   1.000
_cell.length_c   1.000
_cell.angle_alpha   90.00
_cell.angle_beta   90.00
_cell.angle_gamma   90.00
#
_symmetry.space_group_name_H-M   'P 1'
#
loop_
_entity.id
_entity.type
_entity.pdbx_description
1 polymer ?
#
loop_
_entity_poly.entity_id
_entity_poly.type
_entity_poly.pdbx_seq_one_letter_code
_entity_poly.pdbx_strand_id
1 'polypeptide(L)'
;AEGFSIMKKHSPTLDLKRVADVYNHGSVIESRLVGWLEDAFTKHGKDLKNITGSVSHTGEGEWTVKTAKKLGVPAPVIKDAFNFRVKSTKKPSYIGKILSALRNQFGGHSIT
;
A
#
# COMPACT_ATOMS: atom_id res chain seq x y z
N ALA A 1 3.84 -3.04 -0.62
CA ALA A 1 4.19 -1.63 -0.76
C ALA A 1 5.64 -1.33 -0.34
N GLU A 2 6.08 -1.91 0.76
CA GLU A 2 7.49 -1.79 1.21
C GLU A 2 8.46 -2.42 0.21
N GLY A 3 8.14 -3.61 -0.32
CA GLY A 3 8.93 -4.28 -1.35
C GLY A 3 9.11 -3.44 -2.61
N PHE A 4 8.04 -2.83 -3.11
CA PHE A 4 8.11 -1.93 -4.27
C PHE A 4 8.90 -0.65 -3.96
N SER A 5 8.80 -0.13 -2.74
CA SER A 5 9.62 1.00 -2.30
C SER A 5 11.11 0.66 -2.28
N ILE A 6 11.46 -0.53 -1.81
CA ILE A 6 12.85 -1.05 -1.81
C ILE A 6 13.36 -1.19 -3.24
N MET A 7 12.60 -1.84 -4.12
CA MET A 7 12.98 -2.00 -5.54
C MET A 7 13.19 -0.65 -6.24
N LYS A 8 12.29 0.31 -6.01
CA LYS A 8 12.43 1.67 -6.56
C LYS A 8 13.71 2.35 -6.08
N LYS A 9 14.05 2.21 -4.82
CA LYS A 9 15.27 2.83 -4.25
C LYS A 9 16.54 2.15 -4.75
N HIS A 10 16.52 0.82 -4.82
CA HIS A 10 17.66 0.03 -5.28
C HIS A 10 17.94 0.23 -6.78
N SER A 11 16.90 0.22 -7.61
CA SER A 11 17.01 0.31 -9.07
C SER A 11 16.02 1.34 -9.63
N PRO A 12 16.36 2.64 -9.61
CA PRO A 12 15.44 3.72 -10.01
C PRO A 12 14.93 3.62 -11.45
N THR A 13 15.64 2.94 -12.33
CA THR A 13 15.26 2.73 -13.74
C THR A 13 14.33 1.54 -13.92
N LEU A 14 14.10 0.72 -12.90
CA LEU A 14 13.23 -0.45 -12.97
C LEU A 14 11.78 -0.05 -13.30
N ASP A 15 11.18 -0.75 -14.25
CA ASP A 15 9.77 -0.60 -14.60
C ASP A 15 8.88 -1.33 -13.57
N LEU A 16 8.42 -0.61 -12.56
CA LEU A 16 7.62 -1.17 -11.49
C LEU A 16 6.23 -1.64 -11.95
N LYS A 17 5.68 -1.07 -13.02
CA LYS A 17 4.45 -1.59 -13.63
C LYS A 17 4.69 -3.00 -14.16
N ARG A 18 5.78 -3.22 -14.87
CA ARG A 18 6.15 -4.52 -15.39
C ARG A 18 6.46 -5.54 -14.28
N VAL A 19 7.04 -5.10 -13.18
CA VAL A 19 7.24 -5.95 -12.00
C VAL A 19 5.89 -6.39 -11.43
N ALA A 20 4.92 -5.49 -11.29
CA ALA A 20 3.58 -5.84 -10.82
C ALA A 20 2.89 -6.82 -11.78
N ASP A 21 2.98 -6.60 -13.09
CA ASP A 21 2.46 -7.50 -14.12
C ASP A 21 3.07 -8.92 -14.00
N VAL A 22 4.39 -9.03 -13.91
CA VAL A 22 5.07 -10.32 -13.73
C VAL A 22 4.61 -11.01 -12.45
N TYR A 23 4.50 -10.28 -11.34
CA TYR A 23 4.02 -10.85 -10.08
C TYR A 23 2.55 -11.27 -10.12
N ASN A 24 1.75 -10.68 -11.01
CA ASN A 24 0.34 -11.02 -11.13
C ASN A 24 0.05 -12.16 -12.15
N HIS A 25 1.07 -12.82 -12.66
CA HIS A 25 0.92 -13.91 -13.63
C HIS A 25 1.73 -15.15 -13.19
N GLY A 26 1.06 -16.03 -12.41
CA GLY A 26 1.61 -17.31 -11.99
C GLY A 26 2.59 -17.26 -10.81
N SER A 27 2.70 -16.12 -10.11
CA SER A 27 3.49 -16.06 -8.87
C SER A 27 2.64 -16.38 -7.64
N VAL A 28 3.30 -16.67 -6.52
CA VAL A 28 2.65 -16.95 -5.22
C VAL A 28 1.79 -15.77 -4.72
N ILE A 29 2.14 -14.54 -5.11
CA ILE A 29 1.42 -13.33 -4.70
C ILE A 29 0.43 -12.84 -5.76
N GLU A 30 0.16 -13.61 -6.81
CA GLU A 30 -0.88 -13.30 -7.79
C GLU A 30 -2.22 -13.04 -7.07
N SER A 31 -2.84 -11.89 -7.35
CA SER A 31 -4.06 -11.48 -6.66
C SER A 31 -4.70 -10.27 -7.33
N ARG A 32 -5.98 -10.04 -7.03
CA ARG A 32 -6.63 -8.77 -7.42
C ARG A 32 -5.86 -7.55 -6.93
N LEU A 33 -5.28 -7.63 -5.73
CA LEU A 33 -4.54 -6.51 -5.16
C LEU A 33 -3.29 -6.16 -5.98
N VAL A 34 -2.54 -7.16 -6.45
CA VAL A 34 -1.38 -6.93 -7.32
C VAL A 34 -1.81 -6.41 -8.69
N GLY A 35 -2.93 -6.90 -9.24
CA GLY A 35 -3.53 -6.36 -10.47
C GLY A 35 -3.91 -4.88 -10.33
N TRP A 36 -4.54 -4.48 -9.24
CA TRP A 36 -4.82 -3.07 -8.95
C TRP A 36 -3.55 -2.22 -8.79
N LEU A 37 -2.46 -2.80 -8.31
CA LEU A 37 -1.18 -2.09 -8.27
C LEU A 37 -0.64 -1.82 -9.68
N GLU A 38 -0.74 -2.79 -10.57
CA GLU A 38 -0.40 -2.60 -11.99
C GLU A 38 -1.26 -1.50 -12.63
N ASP A 39 -2.58 -1.54 -12.40
CA ASP A 39 -3.51 -0.51 -12.87
C ASP A 39 -3.15 0.87 -12.33
N ALA A 40 -2.79 0.97 -11.06
CA ALA A 40 -2.36 2.22 -10.44
C ALA A 40 -1.09 2.78 -11.11
N PHE A 41 -0.10 1.94 -11.37
CA PHE A 41 1.10 2.35 -12.10
C PHE A 41 0.81 2.72 -13.56
N THR A 42 -0.11 2.03 -14.20
CA THR A 42 -0.55 2.37 -15.57
C THR A 42 -1.18 3.76 -15.60
N LYS A 43 -2.04 4.07 -14.65
CA LYS A 43 -2.80 5.32 -14.59
C LYS A 43 -1.97 6.51 -14.11
N HIS A 44 -1.09 6.32 -13.15
CA HIS A 44 -0.39 7.40 -12.44
C HIS A 44 1.13 7.40 -12.60
N GLY A 45 1.68 6.44 -13.36
CA GLY A 45 3.12 6.25 -13.50
C GLY A 45 3.79 5.69 -12.24
N LYS A 46 5.01 5.17 -12.41
CA LYS A 46 5.75 4.50 -11.32
C LYS A 46 6.10 5.42 -10.15
N ASP A 47 6.19 6.71 -10.37
CA ASP A 47 6.53 7.69 -9.32
C ASP A 47 5.33 8.14 -8.49
N LEU A 48 4.12 7.85 -8.94
CA LEU A 48 2.87 8.22 -8.27
C LEU A 48 2.88 9.70 -7.84
N LYS A 49 3.32 10.60 -8.74
CA LYS A 49 3.56 12.02 -8.40
C LYS A 49 2.31 12.72 -7.87
N ASN A 50 1.15 12.40 -8.44
CA ASN A 50 -0.13 13.02 -8.09
C ASN A 50 -0.90 12.29 -6.97
N ILE A 51 -0.24 11.34 -6.31
CA ILE A 51 -0.85 10.56 -5.23
C ILE A 51 -0.29 11.03 -3.90
N THR A 52 -1.17 11.23 -2.91
CA THR A 52 -0.74 11.55 -1.53
C THR A 52 0.05 10.40 -0.91
N GLY A 53 1.10 10.73 -0.18
CA GLY A 53 1.86 9.77 0.63
C GLY A 53 1.29 9.55 2.03
N SER A 54 0.19 10.24 2.35
CA SER A 54 -0.57 10.07 3.59
C SER A 54 -1.72 9.08 3.35
N VAL A 55 -1.88 8.13 4.25
CA VAL A 55 -2.90 7.08 4.13
C VAL A 55 -3.94 7.22 5.24
N SER A 56 -5.15 7.61 4.89
CA SER A 56 -6.27 7.61 5.82
C SER A 56 -6.69 6.18 6.19
N HIS A 57 -7.46 6.03 7.25
CA HIS A 57 -8.08 4.76 7.64
C HIS A 57 -9.56 4.96 7.93
N THR A 58 -10.35 3.92 7.75
CA THR A 58 -11.80 3.90 7.93
C THR A 58 -12.22 3.29 9.28
N GLY A 59 -11.25 2.84 10.07
CA GLY A 59 -11.46 2.38 11.45
C GLY A 59 -11.27 0.88 11.66
N GLU A 60 -11.36 0.06 10.62
CA GLU A 60 -11.35 -1.41 10.74
C GLU A 60 -10.03 -1.93 11.33
N GLY A 61 -8.89 -1.38 10.89
CA GLY A 61 -7.57 -1.72 11.46
C GLY A 61 -7.46 -1.34 12.92
N GLU A 62 -7.98 -0.18 13.30
CA GLU A 62 -8.01 0.27 14.70
C GLU A 62 -8.88 -0.63 15.57
N TRP A 63 -10.08 -0.96 15.10
CA TRP A 63 -10.99 -1.87 15.81
C TRP A 63 -10.37 -3.25 16.00
N THR A 64 -9.71 -3.77 14.98
CA THR A 64 -9.02 -5.06 15.04
C THR A 64 -7.91 -5.04 16.09
N VAL A 65 -7.08 -3.99 16.12
CA VAL A 65 -6.02 -3.82 17.14
C VAL A 65 -6.62 -3.75 18.55
N LYS A 66 -7.69 -2.98 18.75
CA LYS A 66 -8.38 -2.87 20.04
C LYS A 66 -8.98 -4.21 20.49
N THR A 67 -9.60 -4.95 19.56
CA THR A 67 -10.19 -6.26 19.84
C THR A 67 -9.13 -7.29 20.19
N ALA A 68 -8.03 -7.35 19.42
CA ALA A 68 -6.90 -8.24 19.72
C ALA A 68 -6.34 -7.98 21.12
N LYS A 69 -6.16 -6.70 21.48
CA LYS A 69 -5.71 -6.31 22.82
C LYS A 69 -6.68 -6.77 23.91
N LYS A 70 -7.99 -6.57 23.70
CA LYS A 70 -9.03 -6.99 24.66
C LYS A 70 -9.05 -8.50 24.88
N LEU A 71 -8.81 -9.27 23.81
CA LEU A 71 -8.79 -10.73 23.85
C LEU A 71 -7.44 -11.33 24.27
N GLY A 72 -6.40 -10.51 24.49
CA GLY A 72 -5.05 -10.99 24.79
C GLY A 72 -4.37 -11.71 23.61
N VAL A 73 -4.82 -11.49 22.38
CA VAL A 73 -4.25 -12.11 21.18
C VAL A 73 -3.16 -11.22 20.59
N PRO A 74 -1.93 -11.71 20.42
CA PRO A 74 -0.87 -10.94 19.75
C PRO A 74 -1.21 -10.67 18.28
N ALA A 75 -1.18 -9.42 17.87
CA ALA A 75 -1.41 -9.02 16.47
C ALA A 75 -0.40 -7.93 16.03
N PRO A 76 0.92 -8.21 16.09
CA PRO A 76 1.94 -7.19 15.82
C PRO A 76 1.89 -6.66 14.39
N VAL A 77 1.71 -7.50 13.38
CA VAL A 77 1.68 -7.11 11.97
C VAL A 77 0.52 -6.16 11.68
N ILE A 78 -0.68 -6.46 12.17
CA ILE A 78 -1.86 -5.59 12.01
C ILE A 78 -1.65 -4.26 12.74
N LYS A 79 -1.08 -4.32 13.96
CA LYS A 79 -0.77 -3.13 14.75
C LYS A 79 0.25 -2.23 14.03
N ASP A 80 1.29 -2.80 13.45
CA ASP A 80 2.32 -2.04 12.73
C ASP A 80 1.76 -1.43 11.45
N ALA A 81 0.93 -2.16 10.70
CA ALA A 81 0.21 -1.61 9.55
C ALA A 81 -0.71 -0.44 9.93
N PHE A 82 -1.43 -0.53 11.03
CA PHE A 82 -2.24 0.57 11.55
C PHE A 82 -1.39 1.76 11.98
N ASN A 83 -0.32 1.53 12.74
CA ASN A 83 0.60 2.58 13.19
C ASN A 83 1.27 3.29 12.01
N PHE A 84 1.60 2.56 10.94
CA PHE A 84 2.12 3.16 9.71
C PHE A 84 1.14 4.19 9.15
N ARG A 85 -0.15 3.87 9.06
CA ARG A 85 -1.16 4.80 8.55
C ARG A 85 -1.25 6.05 9.42
N VAL A 86 -1.32 5.89 10.74
CA VAL A 86 -1.36 7.03 11.67
C VAL A 86 -0.13 7.93 11.50
N LYS A 87 1.06 7.34 11.39
CA LYS A 87 2.31 8.10 11.20
C LYS A 87 2.40 8.77 9.82
N SER A 88 1.79 8.18 8.80
CA SER A 88 1.87 8.68 7.42
C SER A 88 1.28 10.09 7.26
N THR A 89 0.35 10.49 8.12
CA THR A 89 -0.22 11.85 8.10
C THR A 89 0.82 12.94 8.38
N LYS A 90 1.83 12.61 9.21
CA LYS A 90 2.94 13.52 9.55
C LYS A 90 4.19 13.27 8.72
N LYS A 91 4.34 12.06 8.17
CA LYS A 91 5.50 11.63 7.37
C LYS A 91 5.04 10.94 6.10
N PRO A 92 4.54 11.67 5.11
CA PRO A 92 4.16 11.10 3.82
C PRO A 92 5.35 10.39 3.18
N SER A 93 5.08 9.28 2.48
CA SER A 93 6.14 8.45 1.89
C SER A 93 5.68 7.80 0.58
N TYR A 94 6.63 7.26 -0.18
CA TYR A 94 6.31 6.49 -1.38
C TYR A 94 5.50 5.22 -1.06
N ILE A 95 5.76 4.57 0.07
CA ILE A 95 4.92 3.46 0.56
C ILE A 95 3.48 3.93 0.74
N GLY A 96 3.28 5.09 1.35
CA GLY A 96 1.96 5.70 1.50
C GLY A 96 1.30 6.01 0.16
N LYS A 97 2.06 6.46 -0.85
CA LYS A 97 1.54 6.66 -2.22
C LYS A 97 1.02 5.37 -2.84
N ILE A 98 1.76 4.26 -2.72
CA ILE A 98 1.30 2.95 -3.19
C ILE A 98 -0.01 2.55 -2.51
N LEU A 99 -0.09 2.68 -1.18
CA LEU A 99 -1.29 2.32 -0.43
C LEU A 99 -2.49 3.20 -0.79
N SER A 100 -2.29 4.51 -0.95
CA SER A 100 -3.35 5.43 -1.38
C SER A 100 -3.82 5.12 -2.80
N ALA A 101 -2.90 4.85 -3.73
CA ALA A 101 -3.23 4.45 -5.08
C ALA A 101 -4.03 3.15 -5.12
N LEU A 102 -3.63 2.12 -4.37
CA LEU A 102 -4.38 0.87 -4.25
C LEU A 102 -5.80 1.11 -3.72
N ARG A 103 -5.94 1.85 -2.63
CA ARG A 103 -7.26 2.16 -2.04
C ARG A 103 -8.17 2.92 -3.01
N ASN A 104 -7.60 3.76 -3.87
CA ASN A 104 -8.34 4.41 -4.94
C ASN A 104 -8.86 3.41 -5.98
N GLN A 105 -8.04 2.43 -6.38
CA GLN A 105 -8.43 1.46 -7.41
C GLN A 105 -9.60 0.56 -6.97
N PHE A 106 -9.64 0.10 -5.73
CA PHE A 106 -10.71 -0.80 -5.28
C PHE A 106 -11.83 -0.11 -4.51
N GLY A 107 -11.61 1.05 -3.91
CA GLY A 107 -12.59 1.71 -3.05
C GLY A 107 -12.92 3.15 -3.45
N GLY A 108 -12.31 3.69 -4.52
CA GLY A 108 -12.54 5.07 -4.94
C GLY A 108 -12.10 6.13 -3.91
N HIS A 109 -11.26 5.76 -2.94
CA HIS A 109 -10.75 6.69 -1.93
C HIS A 109 -9.96 7.83 -2.56
N SER A 110 -10.00 9.02 -1.93
CA SER A 110 -9.22 10.19 -2.39
C SER A 110 -7.73 9.88 -2.47
N ILE A 111 -7.10 10.42 -3.49
CA ILE A 111 -5.65 10.35 -3.74
C ILE A 111 -4.93 11.67 -3.49
N THR A 112 -5.67 12.67 -3.05
CA THR A 112 -5.18 14.02 -2.72
C THR A 112 -5.20 14.28 -1.23
#